data_82ffb11a67fc8095f5cef5271f58102b
#
_entry.id   82ffb11a67fc8095f5cef5271f58102b
#
_cell.length_a   1.000
_cell.length_b   1.000
_cell.length_c   1.000
_cell.angle_alpha   90.00
_cell.angle_beta   90.00
_cell.angle_gamma   90.00
#
_symmetry.space_group_name_H-M   'P 1'
#
loop_
_entity.id
_entity.type
_entity.pdbx_description
1 polymer ?
#
loop_
_entity_poly.entity_id
_entity_poly.type
_entity_poly.pdbx_seq_one_letter_code
_entity_poly.pdbx_strand_id
1 'polypeptide(L)'
;RSKGNEDLADGISKLSGMMRYMIYESNEENVPLKKEIEYLENCILLNKLRYADDEVKVVFNYPAQTEGILIAPMLFIPFVENAFKHGVLIGHTSEIYIAIAVTGQQLLFRCENAAYEVKKMDEKSGIGLENVKRRLALVYHGKHSLEIRNADGKFWVDLKIDLE
;
A
#
# COMPACT_ATOMS: atom_id res chain seq x y z
N ARG A 1 12.65 23.07 19.89
CA ARG A 1 11.33 22.81 20.53
C ARG A 1 10.13 22.96 19.59
N SER A 2 10.23 23.72 18.48
CA SER A 2 9.11 23.92 17.54
C SER A 2 8.94 22.77 16.54
N LYS A 3 10.03 22.18 16.06
CA LYS A 3 10.02 21.15 15.01
C LYS A 3 9.21 19.89 15.41
N GLY A 4 9.38 19.41 16.64
CA GLY A 4 8.63 18.25 17.13
C GLY A 4 7.12 18.47 17.28
N ASN A 5 6.68 19.70 17.51
CA ASN A 5 5.25 20.02 17.57
C ASN A 5 4.62 20.15 16.18
N GLU A 6 5.36 20.60 15.19
CA GLU A 6 4.92 20.66 13.79
C GLU A 6 4.79 19.23 13.21
N ASP A 7 5.77 18.37 13.46
CA ASP A 7 5.73 16.97 13.03
C ASP A 7 4.56 16.22 13.66
N LEU A 8 4.27 16.48 14.94
CA LEU A 8 3.13 15.88 15.65
C LEU A 8 1.79 16.39 15.09
N ALA A 9 1.65 17.68 14.84
CA ALA A 9 0.44 18.26 14.29
C ALA A 9 0.17 17.74 12.87
N ASP A 10 1.19 17.60 12.04
CA ASP A 10 1.10 17.02 10.71
C ASP A 10 0.68 15.54 10.77
N GLY A 11 1.26 14.76 11.66
CA GLY A 11 0.88 13.37 11.90
C GLY A 11 -0.58 13.21 12.32
N ILE A 12 -1.08 14.06 13.22
CA ILE A 12 -2.49 14.07 13.65
C ILE A 12 -3.42 14.43 12.48
N SER A 13 -3.04 15.44 11.69
CA SER A 13 -3.82 15.85 10.51
C SER A 13 -3.93 14.71 9.48
N LYS A 14 -2.84 14.03 9.21
CA LYS A 14 -2.81 12.87 8.29
C LYS A 14 -3.63 11.70 8.81
N LEU A 15 -3.51 11.37 10.09
CA LEU A 15 -4.33 10.34 10.72
C LEU A 15 -5.81 10.68 10.61
N SER A 16 -6.20 11.93 10.87
CA SER A 16 -7.59 12.39 10.73
C SER A 16 -8.09 12.26 9.29
N GLY A 17 -7.26 12.57 8.29
CA GLY A 17 -7.56 12.39 6.87
C GLY A 17 -7.77 10.91 6.51
N MET A 18 -6.93 10.03 7.02
CA MET A 18 -7.07 8.58 6.81
C MET A 18 -8.34 8.02 7.47
N MET A 19 -8.65 8.44 8.69
CA MET A 19 -9.89 8.03 9.37
C MET A 19 -11.13 8.49 8.59
N ARG A 20 -11.13 9.72 8.09
CA ARG A 20 -12.22 10.24 7.24
C ARG A 20 -12.39 9.41 5.98
N TYR A 21 -11.29 9.10 5.30
CA TYR A 21 -11.31 8.25 4.12
C TYR A 21 -11.92 6.86 4.44
N MET A 22 -11.47 6.22 5.51
CA MET A 22 -11.99 4.91 5.93
C MET A 22 -13.50 4.94 6.26
N ILE A 23 -13.99 6.03 6.85
CA ILE A 23 -15.40 6.12 7.28
C ILE A 23 -16.32 6.42 6.08
N TYR A 24 -15.93 7.31 5.19
CA TYR A 24 -16.82 7.84 4.16
C TYR A 24 -16.59 7.21 2.79
N GLU A 25 -15.36 6.88 2.44
CA GLU A 25 -15.02 6.46 1.08
C GLU A 25 -14.78 4.96 0.93
N SER A 26 -14.48 4.25 2.01
CA SER A 26 -14.31 2.79 1.96
C SER A 26 -15.60 2.03 1.58
N ASN A 27 -16.76 2.66 1.73
CA ASN A 27 -18.06 2.10 1.40
C ASN A 27 -18.53 2.47 -0.02
N GLU A 28 -17.83 3.36 -0.71
CA GLU A 28 -18.13 3.69 -2.10
C GLU A 28 -17.75 2.53 -3.02
N GLU A 29 -18.45 2.40 -4.12
CA GLU A 29 -18.13 1.39 -5.14
C GLU A 29 -16.78 1.68 -5.79
N ASN A 30 -16.56 2.95 -6.16
CA ASN A 30 -15.34 3.45 -6.76
C ASN A 30 -14.97 4.82 -6.21
N VAL A 31 -13.67 5.07 -6.14
CA VAL A 31 -13.09 6.36 -5.73
C VAL A 31 -12.05 6.82 -6.75
N PRO A 32 -11.77 8.13 -6.84
CA PRO A 32 -10.66 8.62 -7.66
C PRO A 32 -9.32 8.00 -7.26
N LEU A 33 -8.53 7.54 -8.24
CA LEU A 33 -7.19 6.98 -8.00
C LEU A 33 -6.31 7.94 -7.20
N LYS A 34 -6.46 9.25 -7.40
CA LYS A 34 -5.76 10.27 -6.64
C LYS A 34 -5.96 10.12 -5.13
N LYS A 35 -7.17 9.80 -4.68
CA LYS A 35 -7.47 9.62 -3.26
C LYS A 35 -6.83 8.36 -2.69
N GLU A 36 -6.77 7.28 -3.45
CA GLU A 36 -6.02 6.07 -3.07
C GLU A 36 -4.51 6.38 -2.92
N ILE A 37 -3.94 7.16 -3.84
CA ILE A 37 -2.54 7.57 -3.76
C ILE A 37 -2.29 8.42 -2.51
N GLU A 38 -3.12 9.44 -2.25
CA GLU A 38 -3.01 10.28 -1.04
C GLU A 38 -3.14 9.45 0.25
N TYR A 39 -4.03 8.46 0.26
CA TYR A 39 -4.18 7.55 1.39
C TYR A 39 -2.93 6.68 1.59
N LEU A 40 -2.35 6.15 0.49
CA LEU A 40 -1.10 5.40 0.53
C LEU A 40 0.08 6.24 1.04
N GLU A 41 0.22 7.48 0.59
CA GLU A 41 1.25 8.41 1.06
C GLU A 41 1.16 8.62 2.57
N ASN A 42 -0.05 8.86 3.08
CA ASN A 42 -0.28 9.03 4.52
C ASN A 42 0.03 7.74 5.30
N CYS A 43 -0.38 6.58 4.77
CA CYS A 43 -0.08 5.27 5.37
C CYS A 43 1.43 5.01 5.44
N ILE A 44 2.15 5.26 4.36
CA ILE A 44 3.61 5.12 4.27
C ILE A 44 4.29 6.02 5.31
N LEU A 45 3.88 7.29 5.37
CA LEU A 45 4.46 8.24 6.31
C LEU A 45 4.25 7.80 7.77
N LEU A 46 3.02 7.43 8.14
CA LEU A 46 2.71 7.00 9.50
C LEU A 46 3.45 5.70 9.89
N ASN A 47 3.60 4.76 8.95
CA ASN A 47 4.39 3.57 9.20
C ASN A 47 5.88 3.90 9.38
N LYS A 48 6.43 4.83 8.61
CA LYS A 48 7.83 5.27 8.75
C LYS A 48 8.13 5.89 10.11
N LEU A 49 7.18 6.59 10.73
CA LEU A 49 7.36 7.19 12.07
C LEU A 49 7.67 6.15 13.17
N ARG A 50 7.46 4.87 12.92
CA ARG A 50 7.74 3.77 13.87
C ARG A 50 9.21 3.32 13.84
N TYR A 51 9.98 3.79 12.88
CA TYR A 51 11.36 3.38 12.62
C TYR A 51 12.30 4.58 12.65
N ALA A 52 13.58 4.36 12.89
CA ALA A 52 14.59 5.40 12.71
C ALA A 52 14.72 5.77 11.22
N ASP A 53 15.19 6.99 10.93
CA ASP A 53 15.22 7.53 9.56
C ASP A 53 16.03 6.68 8.56
N ASP A 54 17.02 5.93 9.06
CA ASP A 54 17.91 5.07 8.28
C ASP A 54 17.50 3.59 8.24
N GLU A 55 16.48 3.20 9.02
CA GLU A 55 16.01 1.81 9.07
C GLU A 55 15.11 1.44 7.89
N VAL A 56 14.31 2.38 7.38
CA VAL A 56 13.36 2.09 6.31
C VAL A 56 13.41 3.15 5.21
N LYS A 57 13.82 2.72 4.03
CA LYS A 57 13.73 3.50 2.80
C LYS A 57 12.53 3.06 1.99
N VAL A 58 11.63 3.98 1.68
CA VAL A 58 10.46 3.71 0.84
C VAL A 58 10.57 4.51 -0.44
N VAL A 59 10.46 3.82 -1.57
CA VAL A 59 10.33 4.43 -2.89
C VAL A 59 8.89 4.22 -3.35
N PHE A 60 8.17 5.31 -3.55
CA PHE A 60 6.80 5.27 -4.06
C PHE A 60 6.67 6.08 -5.34
N ASN A 61 6.41 5.40 -6.44
CA ASN A 61 6.24 5.98 -7.77
C ASN A 61 4.78 5.84 -8.21
N TYR A 62 4.22 6.92 -8.72
CA TYR A 62 2.84 6.95 -9.23
C TYR A 62 2.69 7.95 -10.38
N PRO A 63 1.64 7.82 -11.22
CA PRO A 63 1.45 8.71 -12.37
C PRO A 63 1.08 10.12 -11.91
N ALA A 64 1.62 11.14 -12.59
CA ALA A 64 1.29 12.53 -12.34
C ALA A 64 -0.15 12.88 -12.76
N GLN A 65 -0.68 12.18 -13.75
CA GLN A 65 -2.04 12.37 -14.28
C GLN A 65 -2.92 11.21 -13.83
N THR A 66 -3.93 11.51 -13.03
CA THR A 66 -4.87 10.53 -12.46
C THR A 66 -6.33 10.93 -12.66
N GLU A 67 -6.56 12.02 -13.39
CA GLU A 67 -7.89 12.56 -13.61
C GLU A 67 -8.80 11.55 -14.35
N GLY A 68 -10.01 11.39 -13.84
CA GLY A 68 -11.01 10.49 -14.42
C GLY A 68 -10.76 9.01 -14.17
N ILE A 69 -9.68 8.62 -13.51
CA ILE A 69 -9.40 7.23 -13.16
C ILE A 69 -10.12 6.90 -11.86
N LEU A 70 -11.02 5.94 -11.92
CA LEU A 70 -11.77 5.43 -10.78
C LEU A 70 -11.34 4.00 -10.46
N ILE A 71 -11.26 3.70 -9.17
CA ILE A 71 -10.84 2.38 -8.68
C ILE A 71 -11.61 2.03 -7.40
N ALA A 72 -11.81 0.75 -7.13
CA ALA A 72 -12.36 0.32 -5.85
C ALA A 72 -11.44 0.76 -4.69
N PRO A 73 -11.98 1.31 -3.60
CA PRO A 73 -11.18 1.85 -2.50
C PRO A 73 -10.42 0.77 -1.73
N MET A 74 -9.30 1.16 -1.11
CA MET A 74 -8.52 0.33 -0.17
C MET A 74 -7.99 -1.00 -0.75
N LEU A 75 -7.67 -1.04 -2.04
CA LEU A 75 -7.12 -2.25 -2.67
C LEU A 75 -5.64 -2.45 -2.39
N PHE A 76 -4.86 -1.37 -2.33
CA PHE A 76 -3.40 -1.44 -2.25
C PHE A 76 -2.87 -1.51 -0.82
N ILE A 77 -3.62 -0.97 0.13
CA ILE A 77 -3.21 -0.87 1.54
C ILE A 77 -2.75 -2.19 2.15
N PRO A 78 -3.46 -3.31 1.99
CA PRO A 78 -3.03 -4.57 2.59
C PRO A 78 -1.66 -5.03 2.11
N PHE A 79 -1.28 -4.72 0.88
CA PHE A 79 0.04 -5.06 0.34
C PHE A 79 1.13 -4.19 0.95
N VAL A 80 0.85 -2.88 1.11
CA VAL A 80 1.79 -1.93 1.73
C VAL A 80 1.98 -2.24 3.21
N GLU A 81 0.89 -2.50 3.95
CA GLU A 81 0.96 -2.92 5.35
C GLU A 81 1.76 -4.22 5.51
N ASN A 82 1.55 -5.19 4.61
CA ASN A 82 2.30 -6.43 4.59
C ASN A 82 3.79 -6.19 4.35
N ALA A 83 4.15 -5.26 3.46
CA ALA A 83 5.53 -4.90 3.19
C ALA A 83 6.23 -4.30 4.41
N PHE A 84 5.57 -3.41 5.16
CA PHE A 84 6.11 -2.87 6.40
C PHE A 84 6.21 -3.94 7.49
N LYS A 85 5.21 -4.81 7.61
CA LYS A 85 5.16 -5.84 8.65
C LYS A 85 6.25 -6.91 8.48
N HIS A 86 6.54 -7.31 7.24
CA HIS A 86 7.41 -8.43 6.93
C HIS A 86 8.70 -8.04 6.21
N GLY A 87 8.75 -6.86 5.62
CA GLY A 87 9.90 -6.36 4.85
C GLY A 87 10.83 -5.45 5.64
N VAL A 88 10.56 -5.20 6.93
CA VAL A 88 11.41 -4.36 7.78
C VAL A 88 12.02 -5.19 8.90
N LEU A 89 13.34 -5.12 9.03
CA LEU A 89 14.10 -5.75 10.10
C LEU A 89 14.78 -4.66 10.92
N ILE A 90 14.47 -4.59 12.21
CA ILE A 90 15.05 -3.62 13.15
C ILE A 90 16.57 -3.80 13.21
N GLY A 91 17.30 -2.69 13.14
CA GLY A 91 18.76 -2.68 13.14
C GLY A 91 19.42 -2.93 11.76
N HIS A 92 18.62 -3.03 10.70
CA HIS A 92 19.06 -3.13 9.32
C HIS A 92 18.33 -2.14 8.43
N THR A 93 19.01 -1.57 7.46
CA THR A 93 18.35 -0.74 6.44
C THR A 93 17.53 -1.64 5.54
N SER A 94 16.21 -1.44 5.55
CA SER A 94 15.25 -2.16 4.71
C SER A 94 14.71 -1.26 3.62
N GLU A 95 14.48 -1.78 2.43
CA GLU A 95 13.92 -1.04 1.30
C GLU A 95 12.57 -1.62 0.90
N ILE A 96 11.57 -0.74 0.76
CA ILE A 96 10.24 -1.05 0.24
C ILE A 96 10.06 -0.25 -1.05
N TYR A 97 9.74 -0.94 -2.13
CA TYR A 97 9.42 -0.33 -3.42
C TYR A 97 7.93 -0.48 -3.72
N ILE A 98 7.26 0.62 -4.03
CA ILE A 98 5.85 0.66 -4.40
C ILE A 98 5.74 1.44 -5.70
N ALA A 99 4.99 0.93 -6.66
CA ALA A 99 4.73 1.63 -7.91
C ALA A 99 3.28 1.44 -8.36
N ILE A 100 2.69 2.52 -8.86
CA ILE A 100 1.43 2.53 -9.60
C ILE A 100 1.74 3.09 -10.99
N ALA A 101 1.28 2.40 -12.02
CA ALA A 101 1.35 2.88 -13.39
C ALA A 101 0.00 2.69 -14.07
N VAL A 102 -0.35 3.61 -14.96
CA VAL A 102 -1.55 3.51 -15.79
C VAL A 102 -1.16 3.66 -17.25
N THR A 103 -1.54 2.70 -18.07
CA THR A 103 -1.27 2.69 -19.50
C THR A 103 -2.57 2.33 -20.22
N GLY A 104 -3.15 3.31 -20.92
CA GLY A 104 -4.47 3.16 -21.50
C GLY A 104 -5.53 2.87 -20.43
N GLN A 105 -6.22 1.76 -20.55
CA GLN A 105 -7.24 1.31 -19.60
C GLN A 105 -6.70 0.27 -18.59
N GLN A 106 -5.40 0.20 -18.42
CA GLN A 106 -4.78 -0.78 -17.55
C GLN A 106 -4.02 -0.11 -16.43
N LEU A 107 -4.33 -0.49 -15.19
CA LEU A 107 -3.59 -0.12 -13.99
C LEU A 107 -2.69 -1.27 -13.58
N LEU A 108 -1.44 -0.94 -13.30
CA LEU A 108 -0.44 -1.84 -12.74
C LEU A 108 -0.04 -1.34 -11.35
N PHE A 109 -0.10 -2.21 -10.36
CA PHE A 109 0.44 -1.95 -9.03
C PHE A 109 1.50 -2.98 -8.71
N ARG A 110 2.64 -2.51 -8.23
CA ARG A 110 3.74 -3.35 -7.74
C ARG A 110 4.11 -2.95 -6.33
N CYS A 111 4.33 -3.94 -5.48
CA CYS A 111 4.93 -3.77 -4.16
C CYS A 111 6.04 -4.81 -3.97
N GLU A 112 7.23 -4.35 -3.62
CA GLU A 112 8.40 -5.21 -3.42
C GLU A 112 9.06 -4.88 -2.09
N ASN A 113 9.44 -5.88 -1.34
CA ASN A 113 10.21 -5.75 -0.11
C ASN A 113 11.15 -6.95 0.09
N ALA A 114 12.14 -6.80 0.95
CA ALA A 114 12.96 -7.91 1.37
C ALA A 114 12.10 -8.98 2.08
N ALA A 115 12.35 -10.25 1.78
CA ALA A 115 11.75 -11.35 2.50
C ALA A 115 12.76 -11.88 3.52
N TYR A 116 12.60 -11.45 4.75
CA TYR A 116 13.37 -12.03 5.85
C TYR A 116 12.75 -13.37 6.25
N GLU A 117 13.56 -14.39 6.50
CA GLU A 117 13.09 -15.63 7.09
C GLU A 117 12.58 -15.35 8.52
N VAL A 118 11.34 -14.92 8.63
CA VAL A 118 10.66 -14.83 9.90
C VAL A 118 10.17 -16.22 10.27
N LYS A 119 10.62 -16.71 11.42
CA LYS A 119 10.12 -17.93 12.04
C LYS A 119 8.60 -17.95 11.99
N LYS A 120 8.03 -18.95 11.31
CA LYS A 120 6.60 -19.27 11.18
C LYS A 120 5.72 -18.03 10.92
N MET A 121 5.23 -17.91 9.71
CA MET A 121 4.14 -16.99 9.39
C MET A 121 3.07 -17.14 10.47
N ASP A 122 2.85 -16.09 11.25
CA ASP A 122 1.66 -15.99 12.10
C ASP A 122 0.45 -16.24 11.20
N GLU A 123 -0.39 -17.20 11.56
CA GLU A 123 -1.61 -17.56 10.80
C GLU A 123 -2.50 -16.35 10.52
N LYS A 124 -2.38 -15.27 11.31
CA LYS A 124 -3.05 -13.98 11.11
C LYS A 124 -2.54 -13.15 9.93
N SER A 125 -1.34 -13.43 9.40
CA SER A 125 -0.79 -12.68 8.26
C SER A 125 -1.45 -13.02 6.92
N GLY A 126 -2.04 -14.20 6.80
CA GLY A 126 -2.76 -14.63 5.60
C GLY A 126 -4.12 -13.96 5.38
N ILE A 127 -4.78 -13.50 6.45
CA ILE A 127 -6.16 -13.00 6.40
C ILE A 127 -6.28 -11.74 5.52
N GLY A 128 -5.34 -10.80 5.62
CA GLY A 128 -5.36 -9.56 4.85
C GLY A 128 -5.25 -9.81 3.34
N LEU A 129 -4.29 -10.63 2.92
CA LEU A 129 -4.09 -10.97 1.52
C LEU A 129 -5.24 -11.80 0.95
N GLU A 130 -5.79 -12.74 1.72
CA GLU A 130 -6.96 -13.51 1.30
C GLU A 130 -8.22 -12.64 1.13
N ASN A 131 -8.42 -11.65 2.00
CA ASN A 131 -9.52 -10.70 1.87
C ASN A 131 -9.38 -9.86 0.59
N VAL A 132 -8.16 -9.41 0.26
CA VAL A 132 -7.91 -8.67 -0.98
C VAL A 132 -8.19 -9.55 -2.20
N LYS A 133 -7.72 -10.79 -2.21
CA LYS A 133 -7.98 -11.74 -3.30
C LYS A 133 -9.48 -11.92 -3.54
N ARG A 134 -10.25 -12.14 -2.47
CA ARG A 134 -11.72 -12.25 -2.56
C ARG A 134 -12.35 -10.98 -3.11
N ARG A 135 -11.92 -9.83 -2.63
CA ARG A 135 -12.44 -8.54 -3.09
C ARG A 135 -12.15 -8.31 -4.56
N LEU A 136 -10.93 -8.57 -5.01
CA LEU A 136 -10.55 -8.47 -6.43
C LEU A 136 -11.39 -9.41 -7.30
N ALA A 137 -11.63 -10.65 -6.85
CA ALA A 137 -12.48 -11.60 -7.57
C ALA A 137 -13.93 -11.16 -7.66
N LEU A 138 -14.44 -10.40 -6.68
CA LEU A 138 -15.81 -9.88 -6.69
C LEU A 138 -15.94 -8.62 -7.54
N VAL A 139 -15.05 -7.63 -7.32
CA VAL A 139 -15.15 -6.30 -7.94
C VAL A 139 -14.59 -6.29 -9.36
N TYR A 140 -13.50 -7.02 -9.60
CA TYR A 140 -12.80 -7.07 -10.89
C TYR A 140 -12.83 -8.49 -11.47
N HIS A 141 -14.00 -9.12 -11.44
CA HIS A 141 -14.16 -10.48 -11.98
C HIS A 141 -13.76 -10.54 -13.46
N GLY A 142 -12.77 -11.37 -13.78
CA GLY A 142 -12.23 -11.48 -15.13
C GLY A 142 -11.44 -10.28 -15.64
N LYS A 143 -11.25 -9.23 -14.82
CA LYS A 143 -10.59 -7.97 -15.18
C LYS A 143 -9.35 -7.69 -14.32
N HIS A 144 -8.84 -8.68 -13.61
CA HIS A 144 -7.61 -8.54 -12.82
C HIS A 144 -6.72 -9.76 -12.92
N SER A 145 -5.46 -9.56 -12.69
CA SER A 145 -4.52 -10.62 -12.35
C SER A 145 -3.67 -10.20 -11.14
N LEU A 146 -3.48 -11.12 -10.21
CA LEU A 146 -2.66 -10.91 -9.02
C LEU A 146 -1.61 -12.01 -8.96
N GLU A 147 -0.36 -11.62 -8.99
CA GLU A 147 0.78 -12.51 -8.83
C GLU A 147 1.53 -12.15 -7.54
N ILE A 148 1.75 -13.13 -6.69
CA ILE A 148 2.51 -13.00 -5.45
C ILE A 148 3.66 -13.99 -5.50
N ARG A 149 4.89 -13.49 -5.36
CA ARG A 149 6.11 -14.29 -5.41
C ARG A 149 6.96 -14.04 -4.18
N ASN A 150 7.55 -15.12 -3.67
CA ASN A 150 8.56 -15.08 -2.64
C ASN A 150 9.75 -15.93 -3.10
N ALA A 151 10.80 -15.29 -3.54
CA ALA A 151 12.01 -15.94 -4.05
C ALA A 151 13.23 -15.03 -3.89
N ASP A 152 14.41 -15.62 -3.81
CA ASP A 152 15.69 -14.91 -3.78
C ASP A 152 15.78 -13.81 -2.69
N GLY A 153 15.18 -14.06 -1.53
CA GLY A 153 15.18 -13.12 -0.41
C GLY A 153 14.31 -11.87 -0.63
N LYS A 154 13.37 -11.92 -1.59
CA LYS A 154 12.44 -10.86 -1.89
C LYS A 154 11.00 -11.36 -1.99
N PHE A 155 10.09 -10.49 -1.60
CA PHE A 155 8.65 -10.69 -1.74
C PHE A 155 8.09 -9.66 -2.71
N TRP A 156 7.34 -10.12 -3.72
CA TRP A 156 6.71 -9.26 -4.73
C TRP A 156 5.22 -9.48 -4.81
N VAL A 157 4.53 -8.41 -5.03
CA VAL A 157 3.13 -8.38 -5.42
C VAL A 157 3.02 -7.61 -6.73
N ASP A 158 2.48 -8.23 -7.75
CA ASP A 158 2.12 -7.63 -9.02
C ASP A 158 0.61 -7.76 -9.22
N LEU A 159 -0.09 -6.64 -9.19
CA LEU A 159 -1.52 -6.55 -9.44
C LEU A 159 -1.77 -5.75 -10.73
N LYS A 160 -2.55 -6.34 -11.63
CA LYS A 160 -3.00 -5.73 -12.86
C LYS A 160 -4.51 -5.65 -12.85
N ILE A 161 -5.06 -4.50 -13.18
CA ILE A 161 -6.50 -4.24 -13.26
C ILE A 161 -6.82 -3.61 -14.60
N ASP A 162 -7.79 -4.17 -15.29
CA ASP A 162 -8.37 -3.55 -16.49
C ASP A 162 -9.46 -2.59 -16.04
N LEU A 163 -9.22 -1.30 -16.28
CA LEU A 163 -10.14 -0.19 -16.00
C LEU A 163 -11.18 -0.08 -17.13
N GLU A 164 -12.38 0.26 -16.79
CA GLU A 164 -13.42 0.58 -17.80
C GLU A 164 -13.46 2.06 -18.12
#